data_6f5b5ecfd1dea6a80497af5e9c77898f
#
_entry.id   6f5b5ecfd1dea6a80497af5e9c77898f
#
_cell.length_a   1.000
_cell.length_b   1.000
_cell.length_c   1.000
_cell.angle_alpha   90.00
_cell.angle_beta   90.00
_cell.angle_gamma   90.00
#
_symmetry.space_group_name_H-M   'P 1'
#
loop_
_entity.id
_entity.type
_entity.pdbx_description
1 polymer ?
#
loop_
_entity_poly.entity_id
_entity_poly.type
_entity_poly.pdbx_seq_one_letter_code
_entity_poly.pdbx_strand_id
1 'polypeptide(L)'
;MREMHVLKRLRYTLVRKTFSGRYRVQFYDALRFLIENQQQLKPSLEKMRNAWTNFGQNWHPYVELTDDCVDALRENSGEKTLERTLSRWLPAAEASVISAGIRSESLPRALRYACALTSAGKRIRAAVWQMAIYPIGFAIMMASTIYVLNTELLPTLTEISPPENWTGALGFLYGISLYFSEYGVITAIATIASTIWTIWSLPRWHRPDKLRRAFDGLMPWSVYKDIQGATFLLNIGALLQSGVKTKDALEILQETASPWLAVRIEAITEHVREGKHFGLALKDCGYDFPSQEAANFLSLLQGDGYDEIIINYGQRWLEQTLERVAKRAVVIRGLMFLAMILMLLLLVLVVMDINALNSSSGAF
;
A
#
# COMPACT_ATOMS: atom_id res chain seq x y z
N MET A 1 34.99 -23.47 6.89
CA MET A 1 34.85 -22.05 7.27
C MET A 1 34.04 -21.20 6.26
N ARG A 2 34.27 -21.31 4.94
CA ARG A 2 33.59 -20.53 3.89
C ARG A 2 32.06 -20.77 3.82
N GLU A 3 31.61 -22.01 3.95
CA GLU A 3 30.16 -22.37 3.93
C GLU A 3 29.41 -21.86 5.16
N MET A 4 30.03 -21.85 6.32
CA MET A 4 29.44 -21.33 7.54
C MET A 4 29.19 -19.81 7.49
N HIS A 5 30.04 -19.06 6.76
CA HIS A 5 29.85 -17.65 6.49
C HIS A 5 28.72 -17.37 5.49
N VAL A 6 28.53 -18.23 4.49
CA VAL A 6 27.44 -18.11 3.50
C VAL A 6 26.09 -18.40 4.15
N LEU A 7 25.98 -19.46 4.96
CA LEU A 7 24.77 -19.79 5.70
C LEU A 7 24.36 -18.71 6.70
N LYS A 8 25.32 -18.13 7.43
CA LYS A 8 25.05 -16.97 8.32
C LYS A 8 24.56 -15.76 7.53
N ARG A 9 25.15 -15.46 6.38
CA ARG A 9 24.74 -14.35 5.51
C ARG A 9 23.36 -14.56 4.93
N LEU A 10 23.02 -15.76 4.49
CA LEU A 10 21.71 -16.15 4.00
C LEU A 10 20.65 -16.03 5.11
N ARG A 11 20.93 -16.56 6.30
CA ARG A 11 20.06 -16.46 7.46
C ARG A 11 19.80 -14.99 7.83
N TYR A 12 20.82 -14.17 7.94
CA TYR A 12 20.72 -12.74 8.21
C TYR A 12 19.83 -12.03 7.17
N THR A 13 20.04 -12.31 5.88
CA THR A 13 19.23 -11.71 4.80
C THR A 13 17.77 -12.16 4.87
N LEU A 14 17.51 -13.43 5.18
CA LEU A 14 16.17 -13.97 5.34
C LEU A 14 15.46 -13.36 6.55
N VAL A 15 16.11 -13.32 7.71
CA VAL A 15 15.56 -12.71 8.93
C VAL A 15 15.22 -11.25 8.68
N ARG A 16 16.10 -10.50 8.04
CA ARG A 16 15.86 -9.09 7.71
C ARG A 16 14.66 -8.91 6.75
N LYS A 17 14.52 -9.76 5.73
CA LYS A 17 13.38 -9.72 4.81
C LYS A 17 12.06 -10.15 5.46
N THR A 18 12.09 -11.04 6.43
CA THR A 18 10.91 -11.52 7.16
C THR A 18 10.52 -10.62 8.34
N PHE A 19 11.33 -9.60 8.67
CA PHE A 19 11.03 -8.64 9.73
C PHE A 19 9.86 -7.73 9.34
N SER A 20 8.66 -8.32 9.33
CA SER A 20 7.42 -7.69 8.88
C SER A 20 6.92 -6.62 9.86
N GLY A 21 5.96 -5.79 9.42
CA GLY A 21 5.37 -4.74 10.26
C GLY A 21 4.80 -5.23 11.60
N ARG A 22 4.28 -6.46 11.67
CA ARG A 22 3.78 -7.04 12.91
C ARG A 22 4.90 -7.19 13.95
N TYR A 23 6.03 -7.69 13.51
CA TYR A 23 7.18 -7.91 14.36
C TYR A 23 7.87 -6.61 14.75
N ARG A 24 7.90 -5.62 13.81
CA ARG A 24 8.44 -4.30 14.12
C ARG A 24 7.63 -3.60 15.21
N VAL A 25 6.30 -3.64 15.15
CA VAL A 25 5.45 -3.07 16.21
C VAL A 25 5.75 -3.72 17.56
N GLN A 26 5.86 -5.05 17.61
CA GLN A 26 6.21 -5.75 18.86
C GLN A 26 7.57 -5.32 19.41
N PHE A 27 8.56 -5.14 18.51
CA PHE A 27 9.89 -4.67 18.90
C PHE A 27 9.84 -3.24 19.45
N TYR A 28 9.14 -2.33 18.76
CA TYR A 28 9.03 -0.94 19.19
C TYR A 28 8.26 -0.80 20.51
N ASP A 29 7.15 -1.50 20.67
CA ASP A 29 6.35 -1.46 21.89
C ASP A 29 7.12 -2.03 23.09
N ALA A 30 7.82 -3.15 22.93
CA ALA A 30 8.63 -3.74 23.99
C ALA A 30 9.78 -2.80 24.39
N LEU A 31 10.48 -2.23 23.41
CA LEU A 31 11.56 -1.30 23.68
C LEU A 31 11.05 -0.01 24.33
N ARG A 32 9.93 0.54 23.84
CA ARG A 32 9.28 1.71 24.43
C ARG A 32 8.92 1.47 25.88
N PHE A 33 8.25 0.36 26.19
CA PHE A 33 7.85 0.00 27.53
C PHE A 33 9.04 -0.03 28.51
N LEU A 34 10.16 -0.62 28.12
CA LEU A 34 11.36 -0.67 28.94
C LEU A 34 11.96 0.71 29.19
N ILE A 35 12.02 1.56 28.16
CA ILE A 35 12.59 2.91 28.28
C ILE A 35 11.65 3.85 29.07
N GLU A 36 10.34 3.77 28.89
CA GLU A 36 9.35 4.51 29.69
C GLU A 36 9.46 4.16 31.19
N ASN A 37 9.89 2.93 31.50
CA ASN A 37 10.22 2.51 32.89
C ASN A 37 11.67 2.85 33.30
N GLN A 38 12.21 3.94 32.79
CA GLN A 38 13.52 4.51 33.11
C GLN A 38 14.72 3.59 32.89
N GLN A 39 14.60 2.61 32.01
CA GLN A 39 15.70 1.75 31.62
C GLN A 39 16.52 2.39 30.50
N GLN A 40 17.83 2.29 30.60
CA GLN A 40 18.73 2.73 29.53
C GLN A 40 18.56 1.84 28.26
N LEU A 41 18.83 2.40 27.09
CA LEU A 41 18.63 1.74 25.79
C LEU A 41 19.39 0.40 25.66
N LYS A 42 20.67 0.36 26.01
CA LYS A 42 21.48 -0.85 25.90
C LYS A 42 21.00 -1.98 26.83
N PRO A 43 20.80 -1.77 28.15
CA PRO A 43 20.20 -2.78 29.02
C PRO A 43 18.81 -3.23 28.57
N SER A 44 18.01 -2.35 27.97
CA SER A 44 16.69 -2.69 27.45
C SER A 44 16.78 -3.69 26.28
N LEU A 45 17.69 -3.45 25.34
CA LEU A 45 17.94 -4.36 24.23
C LEU A 45 18.44 -5.72 24.71
N GLU A 46 19.36 -5.74 25.67
CA GLU A 46 19.89 -6.98 26.27
C GLU A 46 18.78 -7.78 27.01
N LYS A 47 17.88 -7.09 27.72
CA LYS A 47 16.73 -7.73 28.38
C LYS A 47 15.75 -8.31 27.35
N MET A 48 15.45 -7.57 26.30
CA MET A 48 14.59 -8.06 25.19
C MET A 48 15.19 -9.31 24.55
N ARG A 49 16.49 -9.28 24.26
CA ARG A 49 17.22 -10.44 23.73
C ARG A 49 17.07 -11.66 24.66
N ASN A 50 17.33 -11.48 25.96
CA ASN A 50 17.24 -12.57 26.94
C ASN A 50 15.80 -13.11 27.04
N ALA A 51 14.80 -12.23 27.06
CA ALA A 51 13.40 -12.65 27.09
C ALA A 51 13.00 -13.48 25.85
N TRP A 52 13.40 -13.05 24.66
CA TRP A 52 13.05 -13.75 23.42
C TRP A 52 13.81 -15.06 23.22
N THR A 53 15.02 -15.16 23.75
CA THR A 53 15.85 -16.38 23.66
C THR A 53 15.64 -17.34 24.81
N ASN A 54 14.74 -17.04 25.75
CA ASN A 54 14.66 -17.76 27.02
C ASN A 54 16.06 -17.89 27.66
N PHE A 55 16.71 -16.75 27.86
CA PHE A 55 18.07 -16.65 28.39
C PHE A 55 19.14 -17.43 27.60
N GLY A 56 18.98 -17.45 26.27
CA GLY A 56 19.94 -18.08 25.36
C GLY A 56 19.68 -19.55 25.08
N GLN A 57 18.62 -20.14 25.61
CA GLN A 57 18.26 -21.55 25.36
C GLN A 57 17.66 -21.76 23.97
N ASN A 58 16.92 -20.76 23.45
CA ASN A 58 16.25 -20.84 22.17
C ASN A 58 16.77 -19.74 21.23
N TRP A 59 16.93 -20.10 19.94
CA TRP A 59 17.19 -19.10 18.92
C TRP A 59 15.92 -18.32 18.59
N HIS A 60 16.04 -17.00 18.46
CA HIS A 60 14.95 -16.14 18.02
C HIS A 60 15.43 -15.20 16.90
N PRO A 61 14.64 -14.93 15.84
CA PRO A 61 15.05 -14.11 14.71
C PRO A 61 15.55 -12.71 15.09
N TYR A 62 15.03 -12.13 16.18
CA TYR A 62 15.38 -10.75 16.59
C TYR A 62 16.67 -10.65 17.38
N VAL A 63 17.31 -11.76 17.69
CA VAL A 63 18.64 -11.75 18.31
C VAL A 63 19.64 -10.99 17.45
N GLU A 64 19.62 -11.25 16.14
CA GLU A 64 20.54 -10.59 15.20
C GLU A 64 20.33 -9.06 15.16
N LEU A 65 19.07 -8.59 15.24
CA LEU A 65 18.78 -7.16 15.32
C LEU A 65 19.25 -6.56 16.65
N THR A 66 18.97 -7.23 17.76
CA THR A 66 19.38 -6.74 19.08
C THR A 66 20.90 -6.76 19.26
N ASP A 67 21.58 -7.77 18.76
CA ASP A 67 23.05 -7.85 18.78
C ASP A 67 23.67 -6.75 17.92
N ASP A 68 23.19 -6.54 16.67
CA ASP A 68 23.62 -5.45 15.81
C ASP A 68 23.45 -4.07 16.50
N CYS A 69 22.31 -3.86 17.18
CA CYS A 69 22.04 -2.61 17.89
C CYS A 69 22.95 -2.44 19.13
N VAL A 70 23.19 -3.50 19.91
CA VAL A 70 24.07 -3.48 21.08
C VAL A 70 25.53 -3.26 20.67
N ASP A 71 25.97 -3.89 19.58
CA ASP A 71 27.33 -3.71 19.03
C ASP A 71 27.50 -2.29 18.51
N ALA A 72 26.52 -1.72 17.82
CA ALA A 72 26.54 -0.33 17.39
C ALA A 72 26.65 0.66 18.57
N LEU A 73 26.04 0.34 19.72
CA LEU A 73 26.14 1.16 20.94
C LEU A 73 27.50 0.99 21.65
N ARG A 74 28.20 -0.14 21.45
CA ARG A 74 29.53 -0.37 22.04
C ARG A 74 30.64 0.33 21.26
N GLU A 75 30.56 0.30 19.94
CA GLU A 75 31.65 0.78 19.08
C GLU A 75 31.68 2.30 18.91
N ASN A 76 30.62 3.04 19.24
CA ASN A 76 30.45 4.51 19.23
C ASN A 76 31.29 5.33 18.22
N SER A 77 31.77 4.71 17.14
CA SER A 77 32.67 5.36 16.19
C SER A 77 32.32 5.03 14.73
N GLY A 78 31.95 6.04 13.97
CA GLY A 78 32.01 6.17 12.54
C GLY A 78 30.98 5.33 11.74
N GLU A 79 31.35 4.19 11.22
CA GLU A 79 30.53 3.43 10.24
C GLU A 79 29.40 2.61 10.84
N LYS A 80 29.43 2.28 12.13
CA LYS A 80 28.43 1.47 12.84
C LYS A 80 27.67 2.26 13.90
N THR A 81 27.17 3.43 13.54
CA THR A 81 26.24 4.13 14.44
C THR A 81 24.92 3.37 14.53
N LEU A 82 24.23 3.47 15.67
CA LEU A 82 22.93 2.87 15.86
C LEU A 82 21.92 3.31 14.78
N GLU A 83 21.99 4.55 14.31
CA GLU A 83 21.17 5.07 13.22
C GLU A 83 21.39 4.31 11.91
N ARG A 84 22.64 4.05 11.55
CA ARG A 84 23.00 3.30 10.35
C ARG A 84 22.59 1.82 10.45
N THR A 85 22.67 1.25 11.64
CA THR A 85 22.20 -0.10 11.92
C THR A 85 20.69 -0.18 11.77
N LEU A 86 19.94 0.75 12.37
CA LEU A 86 18.49 0.82 12.24
C LEU A 86 18.05 1.01 10.78
N SER A 87 18.73 1.86 10.01
CA SER A 87 18.44 2.06 8.58
C SER A 87 18.64 0.81 7.72
N ARG A 88 19.42 -0.16 8.17
CA ARG A 88 19.57 -1.47 7.51
C ARG A 88 18.40 -2.41 7.78
N TRP A 89 17.81 -2.35 8.98
CA TRP A 89 16.75 -3.24 9.43
C TRP A 89 15.34 -2.72 9.18
N LEU A 90 15.17 -1.41 9.18
CA LEU A 90 13.89 -0.72 9.17
C LEU A 90 13.65 0.01 7.85
N PRO A 91 12.40 0.23 7.46
CA PRO A 91 12.07 1.19 6.43
C PRO A 91 12.59 2.58 6.78
N ALA A 92 13.03 3.33 5.78
CA ALA A 92 13.71 4.61 5.97
C ALA A 92 12.90 5.61 6.83
N ALA A 93 11.58 5.71 6.63
CA ALA A 93 10.75 6.59 7.44
C ALA A 93 10.74 6.22 8.93
N GLU A 94 10.62 4.91 9.25
CA GLU A 94 10.65 4.43 10.64
C GLU A 94 12.04 4.64 11.26
N ALA A 95 13.09 4.31 10.50
CA ALA A 95 14.48 4.51 10.95
C ALA A 95 14.78 5.99 11.23
N SER A 96 14.34 6.90 10.37
CA SER A 96 14.55 8.34 10.53
C SER A 96 13.84 8.89 11.78
N VAL A 97 12.60 8.48 12.03
CA VAL A 97 11.84 8.89 13.22
C VAL A 97 12.54 8.39 14.51
N ILE A 98 12.97 7.12 14.53
CA ILE A 98 13.65 6.56 15.70
C ILE A 98 15.03 7.22 15.91
N SER A 99 15.79 7.43 14.83
CA SER A 99 17.08 8.11 14.87
C SER A 99 16.96 9.55 15.37
N ALA A 100 15.92 10.26 14.93
CA ALA A 100 15.61 11.59 15.44
C ALA A 100 15.30 11.57 16.93
N GLY A 101 14.48 10.59 17.38
CA GLY A 101 14.15 10.42 18.80
C GLY A 101 15.36 10.07 19.69
N ILE A 102 16.34 9.35 19.14
CA ILE A 102 17.61 9.09 19.85
C ILE A 102 18.40 10.39 20.05
N ARG A 103 18.50 11.23 18.99
CA ARG A 103 19.24 12.51 19.07
C ARG A 103 18.56 13.55 19.95
N SER A 104 17.23 13.57 19.99
CA SER A 104 16.44 14.54 20.79
C SER A 104 16.07 14.05 22.18
N GLU A 105 16.64 12.92 22.65
CA GLU A 105 16.33 12.28 23.94
C GLU A 105 14.83 11.97 24.14
N SER A 106 14.08 11.88 23.03
CA SER A 106 12.63 11.61 23.02
C SER A 106 12.29 10.23 22.44
N LEU A 107 13.18 9.24 22.61
CA LEU A 107 13.06 7.91 22.04
C LEU A 107 11.72 7.19 22.32
N PRO A 108 11.11 7.24 23.51
CA PRO A 108 9.79 6.63 23.75
C PRO A 108 8.71 7.21 22.84
N ARG A 109 8.74 8.52 22.62
CA ARG A 109 7.81 9.22 21.72
C ARG A 109 8.03 8.80 20.26
N ALA A 110 9.28 8.75 19.82
CA ALA A 110 9.65 8.32 18.47
C ALA A 110 9.23 6.87 18.21
N LEU A 111 9.41 5.96 19.16
CA LEU A 111 8.95 4.57 19.05
C LEU A 111 7.43 4.48 18.97
N ARG A 112 6.68 5.31 19.68
CA ARG A 112 5.21 5.40 19.55
C ARG A 112 4.79 5.80 18.14
N TYR A 113 5.48 6.78 17.53
CA TYR A 113 5.21 7.18 16.15
C TYR A 113 5.61 6.11 15.14
N ALA A 114 6.73 5.43 15.33
CA ALA A 114 7.12 4.30 14.49
C ALA A 114 6.06 3.17 14.53
N CYS A 115 5.48 2.87 15.69
CA CYS A 115 4.33 1.97 15.82
C CYS A 115 3.12 2.47 15.04
N ALA A 116 2.78 3.75 15.14
CA ALA A 116 1.65 4.35 14.44
C ALA A 116 1.85 4.29 12.92
N LEU A 117 3.03 4.64 12.41
CA LEU A 117 3.38 4.56 10.99
C LEU A 117 3.27 3.14 10.45
N THR A 118 3.82 2.16 11.18
CA THR A 118 3.79 0.75 10.79
C THR A 118 2.34 0.22 10.76
N SER A 119 1.54 0.58 11.75
CA SER A 119 0.13 0.20 11.86
C SER A 119 -0.71 0.85 10.76
N ALA A 120 -0.46 2.13 10.45
CA ALA A 120 -1.09 2.83 9.34
C ALA A 120 -0.81 2.13 8.00
N GLY A 121 0.45 1.81 7.73
CA GLY A 121 0.85 1.09 6.51
C GLY A 121 0.17 -0.29 6.38
N LYS A 122 -0.03 -1.02 7.49
CA LYS A 122 -0.78 -2.28 7.51
C LYS A 122 -2.25 -2.07 7.17
N ARG A 123 -2.90 -1.09 7.78
CA ARG A 123 -4.33 -0.76 7.54
C ARG A 123 -4.57 -0.33 6.10
N ILE A 124 -3.70 0.52 5.55
CA ILE A 124 -3.74 0.94 4.15
C ILE A 124 -3.65 -0.27 3.21
N ARG A 125 -2.68 -1.16 3.45
CA ARG A 125 -2.49 -2.35 2.62
C ARG A 125 -3.69 -3.29 2.67
N ALA A 126 -4.28 -3.49 3.85
CA ALA A 126 -5.49 -4.28 4.01
C ALA A 126 -6.68 -3.68 3.25
N ALA A 127 -6.88 -2.35 3.32
CA ALA A 127 -7.95 -1.65 2.62
C ALA A 127 -7.81 -1.75 1.09
N VAL A 128 -6.59 -1.57 0.57
CA VAL A 128 -6.31 -1.73 -0.87
C VAL A 128 -6.55 -3.17 -1.32
N TRP A 129 -6.13 -4.16 -0.53
CA TRP A 129 -6.35 -5.57 -0.84
C TRP A 129 -7.84 -5.93 -0.86
N GLN A 130 -8.60 -5.45 0.12
CA GLN A 130 -10.06 -5.65 0.15
C GLN A 130 -10.75 -5.06 -1.07
N MET A 131 -10.28 -3.91 -1.58
CA MET A 131 -10.81 -3.30 -2.78
C MET A 131 -10.52 -4.13 -4.05
N ALA A 132 -9.34 -4.79 -4.12
CA ALA A 132 -8.88 -5.53 -5.29
C ALA A 132 -9.45 -6.97 -5.39
N ILE A 133 -9.78 -7.61 -4.25
CA ILE A 133 -10.12 -9.05 -4.22
C ILE A 133 -11.40 -9.37 -5.02
N TYR A 134 -12.42 -8.50 -4.97
CA TYR A 134 -13.68 -8.74 -5.68
C TYR A 134 -13.55 -8.63 -7.20
N PRO A 135 -12.92 -7.60 -7.78
CA PRO A 135 -12.66 -7.54 -9.22
C PRO A 135 -11.83 -8.72 -9.73
N ILE A 136 -10.83 -9.14 -8.97
CA ILE A 136 -9.99 -10.30 -9.34
C ILE A 136 -10.82 -11.58 -9.34
N GLY A 137 -11.59 -11.82 -8.28
CA GLY A 137 -12.48 -12.99 -8.19
C GLY A 137 -13.53 -13.02 -9.32
N PHE A 138 -14.14 -11.88 -9.63
CA PHE A 138 -15.08 -11.76 -10.73
C PHE A 138 -14.43 -12.02 -12.10
N ALA A 139 -13.23 -11.49 -12.34
CA ALA A 139 -12.50 -11.75 -13.58
C ALA A 139 -12.18 -13.24 -13.78
N ILE A 140 -11.75 -13.93 -12.71
CA ILE A 140 -11.51 -15.38 -12.73
C ILE A 140 -12.80 -16.13 -13.02
N MET A 141 -13.90 -15.78 -12.36
CA MET A 141 -15.19 -16.41 -12.58
C MET A 141 -15.67 -16.21 -14.02
N MET A 142 -15.58 -15.01 -14.56
CA MET A 142 -15.93 -14.71 -15.97
C MET A 142 -15.09 -15.53 -16.95
N ALA A 143 -13.78 -15.57 -16.75
CA ALA A 143 -12.87 -16.34 -17.59
C ALA A 143 -13.21 -17.85 -17.57
N SER A 144 -13.50 -18.41 -16.38
CA SER A 144 -13.88 -19.82 -16.26
C SER A 144 -15.23 -20.12 -16.90
N THR A 145 -16.20 -19.22 -16.78
CA THR A 145 -17.50 -19.38 -17.44
C THR A 145 -17.39 -19.35 -18.95
N ILE A 146 -16.65 -18.38 -19.51
CA ILE A 146 -16.42 -18.32 -20.97
C ILE A 146 -15.67 -19.57 -21.46
N TYR A 147 -14.71 -20.06 -20.68
CA TYR A 147 -13.99 -21.29 -21.01
C TYR A 147 -14.95 -22.49 -21.10
N VAL A 148 -15.78 -22.73 -20.08
CA VAL A 148 -16.76 -23.82 -20.06
C VAL A 148 -17.79 -23.69 -21.21
N LEU A 149 -18.26 -22.48 -21.47
CA LEU A 149 -19.15 -22.22 -22.61
C LEU A 149 -18.54 -22.62 -23.95
N ASN A 150 -17.28 -22.25 -24.19
CA ASN A 150 -16.60 -22.56 -25.44
C ASN A 150 -16.23 -24.03 -25.61
N THR A 151 -15.88 -24.72 -24.52
CA THR A 151 -15.38 -26.10 -24.61
C THR A 151 -16.47 -27.17 -24.53
N GLU A 152 -17.54 -26.89 -23.78
CA GLU A 152 -18.58 -27.86 -23.47
C GLU A 152 -19.95 -27.52 -24.10
N LEU A 153 -20.46 -26.30 -23.86
CA LEU A 153 -21.83 -25.95 -24.20
C LEU A 153 -21.99 -25.70 -25.71
N LEU A 154 -21.17 -24.85 -26.31
CA LEU A 154 -21.33 -24.46 -27.69
C LEU A 154 -21.09 -25.61 -28.68
N PRO A 155 -20.09 -26.48 -28.55
CA PRO A 155 -19.94 -27.63 -29.41
C PRO A 155 -21.17 -28.56 -29.41
N THR A 156 -21.73 -28.84 -28.22
CA THR A 156 -22.92 -29.66 -28.08
C THR A 156 -24.15 -29.04 -28.74
N LEU A 157 -24.30 -27.71 -28.67
CA LEU A 157 -25.42 -27.00 -29.28
C LEU A 157 -25.29 -26.94 -30.82
N THR A 158 -24.08 -26.88 -31.39
CA THR A 158 -23.87 -26.89 -32.83
C THR A 158 -24.28 -28.24 -33.49
N GLU A 159 -24.25 -29.31 -32.72
CA GLU A 159 -24.73 -30.64 -33.17
C GLU A 159 -26.26 -30.65 -33.28
N ILE A 160 -26.98 -29.84 -32.48
CA ILE A 160 -28.44 -29.78 -32.42
C ILE A 160 -29.01 -28.80 -33.47
N SER A 161 -28.39 -27.62 -33.60
CA SER A 161 -28.86 -26.54 -34.45
C SER A 161 -27.69 -25.71 -35.01
N PRO A 162 -27.72 -25.31 -36.25
CA PRO A 162 -26.69 -24.46 -36.83
C PRO A 162 -26.72 -23.07 -36.17
N PRO A 163 -25.54 -22.46 -35.91
CA PRO A 163 -25.42 -21.17 -35.19
C PRO A 163 -26.16 -20.01 -35.89
N GLU A 164 -26.44 -20.10 -37.17
CA GLU A 164 -27.16 -19.09 -37.95
C GLU A 164 -28.62 -18.89 -37.45
N ASN A 165 -29.20 -19.91 -36.81
CA ASN A 165 -30.56 -19.89 -36.28
C ASN A 165 -30.59 -19.38 -34.80
N TRP A 166 -29.46 -19.09 -34.19
CA TRP A 166 -29.40 -18.68 -32.80
C TRP A 166 -29.73 -17.20 -32.67
N THR A 167 -30.86 -16.89 -32.02
CA THR A 167 -31.35 -15.54 -31.76
C THR A 167 -31.43 -15.27 -30.25
N GLY A 168 -31.75 -14.05 -29.84
CA GLY A 168 -31.96 -13.73 -28.46
C GLY A 168 -30.71 -13.81 -27.58
N ALA A 169 -30.84 -14.39 -26.39
CA ALA A 169 -29.78 -14.54 -25.43
C ALA A 169 -28.69 -15.53 -25.89
N LEU A 170 -29.09 -16.58 -26.55
CA LEU A 170 -28.18 -17.59 -27.11
C LEU A 170 -27.30 -16.97 -28.22
N GLY A 171 -27.87 -16.18 -29.14
CA GLY A 171 -27.12 -15.48 -30.18
C GLY A 171 -26.13 -14.44 -29.59
N PHE A 172 -26.55 -13.72 -28.54
CA PHE A 172 -25.69 -12.79 -27.86
C PHE A 172 -24.50 -13.51 -27.17
N LEU A 173 -24.78 -14.63 -26.50
CA LEU A 173 -23.74 -15.45 -25.88
C LEU A 173 -22.75 -16.02 -26.90
N TYR A 174 -23.26 -16.48 -28.03
CA TYR A 174 -22.41 -16.96 -29.14
C TYR A 174 -21.50 -15.86 -29.68
N GLY A 175 -22.03 -14.63 -29.85
CA GLY A 175 -21.23 -13.48 -30.29
C GLY A 175 -20.09 -13.15 -29.31
N ILE A 176 -20.37 -13.18 -27.97
CA ILE A 176 -19.35 -13.04 -26.95
C ILE A 176 -18.32 -14.17 -27.07
N SER A 177 -18.77 -15.40 -27.22
CA SER A 177 -17.92 -16.57 -27.33
C SER A 177 -16.96 -16.48 -28.51
N LEU A 178 -17.47 -16.10 -29.70
CA LEU A 178 -16.63 -15.87 -30.90
C LEU A 178 -15.57 -14.80 -30.65
N TYR A 179 -15.97 -13.67 -30.05
CA TYR A 179 -15.01 -12.61 -29.71
C TYR A 179 -13.89 -13.15 -28.82
N PHE A 180 -14.21 -13.89 -27.75
CA PHE A 180 -13.19 -14.45 -26.86
C PHE A 180 -12.41 -15.61 -27.43
N SER A 181 -12.99 -16.37 -28.37
CA SER A 181 -12.27 -17.42 -29.11
C SER A 181 -11.20 -16.80 -30.02
N GLU A 182 -11.53 -15.70 -30.71
CA GLU A 182 -10.65 -15.05 -31.67
C GLU A 182 -9.67 -14.07 -30.98
N TYR A 183 -10.20 -13.22 -30.06
CA TYR A 183 -9.46 -12.12 -29.46
C TYR A 183 -9.18 -12.32 -27.97
N GLY A 184 -9.60 -13.43 -27.34
CA GLY A 184 -9.53 -13.65 -25.90
C GLY A 184 -8.11 -13.55 -25.35
N VAL A 185 -7.14 -14.15 -26.02
CA VAL A 185 -5.72 -14.09 -25.63
C VAL A 185 -5.21 -12.65 -25.71
N ILE A 186 -5.54 -11.93 -26.77
CA ILE A 186 -5.12 -10.53 -26.96
C ILE A 186 -5.77 -9.65 -25.90
N THR A 187 -7.06 -9.83 -25.62
CA THR A 187 -7.80 -9.10 -24.57
C THR A 187 -7.24 -9.39 -23.19
N ALA A 188 -6.90 -10.65 -22.89
CA ALA A 188 -6.28 -11.01 -21.61
C ALA A 188 -4.90 -10.35 -21.46
N ILE A 189 -4.05 -10.40 -22.48
CA ILE A 189 -2.73 -9.76 -22.48
C ILE A 189 -2.89 -8.23 -22.33
N ALA A 190 -3.79 -7.61 -23.06
CA ALA A 190 -4.05 -6.17 -22.98
C ALA A 190 -4.53 -5.75 -21.58
N THR A 191 -5.43 -6.53 -20.97
CA THR A 191 -5.93 -6.29 -19.61
C THR A 191 -4.82 -6.42 -18.57
N ILE A 192 -4.00 -7.47 -18.66
CA ILE A 192 -2.85 -7.67 -17.77
C ILE A 192 -1.83 -6.53 -17.96
N ALA A 193 -1.49 -6.19 -19.21
CA ALA A 193 -0.56 -5.12 -19.52
C ALA A 193 -1.07 -3.76 -18.99
N SER A 194 -2.36 -3.45 -19.19
CA SER A 194 -3.00 -2.24 -18.66
C SER A 194 -2.97 -2.19 -17.13
N THR A 195 -3.23 -3.32 -16.45
CA THR A 195 -3.15 -3.42 -15.00
C THR A 195 -1.73 -3.21 -14.49
N ILE A 196 -0.74 -3.85 -15.11
CA ILE A 196 0.68 -3.68 -14.78
C ILE A 196 1.10 -2.23 -15.02
N TRP A 197 0.71 -1.65 -16.16
CA TRP A 197 1.01 -0.25 -16.48
C TRP A 197 0.39 0.70 -15.44
N THR A 198 -0.85 0.48 -15.04
CA THR A 198 -1.53 1.27 -14.01
C THR A 198 -0.78 1.20 -12.69
N ILE A 199 -0.45 0.00 -12.20
CA ILE A 199 0.31 -0.18 -10.94
C ILE A 199 1.69 0.48 -11.04
N TRP A 200 2.37 0.33 -12.16
CA TRP A 200 3.68 0.94 -12.40
C TRP A 200 3.60 2.47 -12.46
N SER A 201 2.53 3.01 -13.06
CA SER A 201 2.33 4.45 -13.25
C SER A 201 2.04 5.18 -11.94
N LEU A 202 1.40 4.53 -10.95
CA LEU A 202 1.02 5.15 -9.68
C LEU A 202 2.19 5.89 -9.01
N PRO A 203 3.36 5.24 -8.75
CA PRO A 203 4.49 5.89 -8.09
C PRO A 203 5.44 6.62 -9.04
N ARG A 204 5.48 6.26 -10.33
CA ARG A 204 6.52 6.71 -11.26
C ARG A 204 6.07 7.83 -12.18
N TRP A 205 4.83 7.78 -12.63
CA TRP A 205 4.34 8.77 -13.58
C TRP A 205 4.14 10.13 -12.93
N HIS A 206 4.97 11.10 -13.28
CA HIS A 206 4.93 12.47 -12.79
C HIS A 206 4.98 13.51 -13.92
N ARG A 207 5.34 13.10 -15.15
CA ARG A 207 5.41 13.99 -16.34
C ARG A 207 4.61 13.42 -17.51
N PRO A 208 3.88 14.25 -18.28
CA PRO A 208 3.65 15.67 -18.10
C PRO A 208 2.73 15.97 -16.91
N ASP A 209 3.07 16.99 -16.12
CA ASP A 209 2.45 17.26 -14.84
C ASP A 209 0.95 17.60 -14.93
N LYS A 210 0.54 18.39 -15.93
CA LYS A 210 -0.88 18.78 -16.14
C LYS A 210 -1.76 17.53 -16.36
N LEU A 211 -1.31 16.59 -17.18
CA LEU A 211 -2.04 15.36 -17.46
C LEU A 211 -2.13 14.48 -16.20
N ARG A 212 -1.02 14.34 -15.49
CA ARG A 212 -0.98 13.55 -14.26
C ARG A 212 -1.89 14.12 -13.18
N ARG A 213 -1.96 15.45 -13.02
CA ARG A 213 -2.91 16.10 -12.08
C ARG A 213 -4.37 15.85 -12.44
N ALA A 214 -4.72 15.81 -13.72
CA ALA A 214 -6.07 15.43 -14.14
C ALA A 214 -6.41 13.98 -13.74
N PHE A 215 -5.46 13.05 -13.92
CA PHE A 215 -5.62 11.66 -13.51
C PHE A 215 -5.64 11.47 -11.98
N ASP A 216 -5.03 12.36 -11.19
CA ASP A 216 -5.11 12.33 -9.72
C ASP A 216 -6.54 12.50 -9.18
N GLY A 217 -7.50 12.94 -10.03
CA GLY A 217 -8.93 12.94 -9.73
C GLY A 217 -9.65 11.63 -10.02
N LEU A 218 -9.07 10.72 -10.81
CA LEU A 218 -9.68 9.47 -11.26
C LEU A 218 -9.15 8.26 -10.48
N MET A 219 -9.97 7.23 -10.33
CA MET A 219 -9.51 5.95 -9.77
C MET A 219 -8.65 5.20 -10.82
N PRO A 220 -7.55 4.56 -10.40
CA PRO A 220 -7.05 4.36 -9.03
C PRO A 220 -6.07 5.44 -8.53
N TRP A 221 -5.68 6.42 -9.36
CA TRP A 221 -4.69 7.45 -9.01
C TRP A 221 -5.14 8.34 -7.85
N SER A 222 -6.44 8.65 -7.74
CA SER A 222 -6.99 9.43 -6.62
C SER A 222 -6.81 8.69 -5.28
N VAL A 223 -7.01 7.38 -5.26
CA VAL A 223 -6.77 6.56 -4.06
C VAL A 223 -5.29 6.58 -3.67
N TYR A 224 -4.41 6.47 -4.66
CA TYR A 224 -2.96 6.56 -4.44
C TYR A 224 -2.56 7.94 -3.86
N LYS A 225 -3.08 9.05 -4.42
CA LYS A 225 -2.86 10.41 -3.92
C LYS A 225 -3.29 10.54 -2.46
N ASP A 226 -4.52 10.10 -2.13
CA ASP A 226 -5.08 10.18 -0.78
C ASP A 226 -4.23 9.40 0.24
N ILE A 227 -3.79 8.19 -0.13
CA ILE A 227 -2.94 7.34 0.71
C ILE A 227 -1.56 7.97 0.91
N GLN A 228 -0.93 8.47 -0.16
CA GLN A 228 0.38 9.11 -0.07
C GLN A 228 0.30 10.40 0.75
N GLY A 229 -0.79 11.16 0.61
CA GLY A 229 -1.04 12.35 1.42
C GLY A 229 -1.15 12.05 2.91
N ALA A 230 -1.94 11.02 3.28
CA ALA A 230 -2.04 10.59 4.67
C ALA A 230 -0.70 10.12 5.23
N THR A 231 0.02 9.31 4.47
CA THR A 231 1.35 8.79 4.86
C THR A 231 2.36 9.93 5.00
N PHE A 232 2.35 10.89 4.09
CA PHE A 232 3.22 12.07 4.15
C PHE A 232 2.97 12.90 5.42
N LEU A 233 1.70 13.21 5.73
CA LEU A 233 1.35 13.98 6.94
C LEU A 233 1.76 13.26 8.22
N LEU A 234 1.58 11.95 8.29
CA LEU A 234 2.00 11.15 9.44
C LEU A 234 3.53 11.15 9.59
N ASN A 235 4.25 10.98 8.51
CA ASN A 235 5.71 10.95 8.52
C ASN A 235 6.29 12.33 8.88
N ILE A 236 5.84 13.39 8.23
CA ILE A 236 6.34 14.75 8.53
C ILE A 236 6.03 15.14 9.97
N GLY A 237 4.79 14.89 10.43
CA GLY A 237 4.40 15.18 11.80
C GLY A 237 5.22 14.38 12.84
N ALA A 238 5.50 13.10 12.58
CA ALA A 238 6.34 12.28 13.43
C ALA A 238 7.78 12.81 13.54
N LEU A 239 8.36 13.26 12.42
CA LEU A 239 9.71 13.86 12.39
C LEU A 239 9.73 15.19 13.13
N LEU A 240 8.77 16.07 12.90
CA LEU A 240 8.67 17.36 13.58
C LEU A 240 8.53 17.18 15.12
N GLN A 241 7.66 16.29 15.55
CA GLN A 241 7.50 15.99 16.99
C GLN A 241 8.70 15.28 17.61
N SER A 242 9.55 14.66 16.79
CA SER A 242 10.84 14.12 17.23
C SER A 242 11.94 15.20 17.27
N GLY A 243 11.60 16.48 17.06
CA GLY A 243 12.53 17.61 17.12
C GLY A 243 13.31 17.88 15.83
N VAL A 244 12.94 17.23 14.73
CA VAL A 244 13.54 17.50 13.41
C VAL A 244 12.97 18.80 12.84
N LYS A 245 13.81 19.70 12.35
CA LYS A 245 13.35 20.93 11.69
C LYS A 245 12.60 20.61 10.41
N THR A 246 11.60 21.42 10.05
CA THR A 246 10.73 21.21 8.89
C THR A 246 11.50 20.96 7.59
N LYS A 247 12.53 21.76 7.33
CA LYS A 247 13.38 21.60 6.13
C LYS A 247 14.05 20.22 6.10
N ASP A 248 14.71 19.84 7.19
CA ASP A 248 15.45 18.59 7.30
C ASP A 248 14.49 17.38 7.22
N ALA A 249 13.30 17.51 7.81
CA ALA A 249 12.25 16.48 7.73
C ALA A 249 11.76 16.28 6.30
N LEU A 250 11.57 17.35 5.53
CA LEU A 250 11.19 17.28 4.11
C LEU A 250 12.31 16.64 3.27
N GLU A 251 13.57 17.00 3.50
CA GLU A 251 14.73 16.42 2.80
C GLU A 251 14.84 14.90 3.08
N ILE A 252 14.68 14.47 4.33
CA ILE A 252 14.65 13.05 4.71
C ILE A 252 13.53 12.30 3.97
N LEU A 253 12.33 12.89 3.89
CA LEU A 253 11.22 12.27 3.21
C LEU A 253 11.41 12.23 1.69
N GLN A 254 12.05 13.25 1.12
CA GLN A 254 12.35 13.34 -0.31
C GLN A 254 13.30 12.23 -0.77
N GLU A 255 14.34 11.89 0.01
CA GLU A 255 15.31 10.83 -0.30
C GLU A 255 14.65 9.45 -0.52
N THR A 256 13.55 9.19 0.18
CA THR A 256 12.86 7.90 0.16
C THR A 256 11.54 7.92 -0.61
N ALA A 257 11.16 9.10 -1.13
CA ALA A 257 9.91 9.29 -1.82
C ALA A 257 9.89 8.63 -3.20
N SER A 258 8.71 8.17 -3.62
CA SER A 258 8.49 7.81 -5.02
C SER A 258 8.67 9.03 -5.93
N PRO A 259 9.04 8.87 -7.22
CA PRO A 259 9.20 10.00 -8.13
C PRO A 259 8.00 10.95 -8.19
N TRP A 260 6.79 10.40 -8.10
CA TRP A 260 5.55 11.19 -8.03
C TRP A 260 5.46 12.05 -6.75
N LEU A 261 5.85 11.48 -5.61
CA LEU A 261 5.82 12.19 -4.32
C LEU A 261 7.00 13.16 -4.20
N ALA A 262 8.18 12.78 -4.69
CA ALA A 262 9.40 13.57 -4.60
C ALA A 262 9.25 14.96 -5.23
N VAL A 263 8.63 15.06 -6.41
CA VAL A 263 8.36 16.35 -7.08
C VAL A 263 7.47 17.26 -6.23
N ARG A 264 6.51 16.70 -5.50
CA ARG A 264 5.63 17.46 -4.61
C ARG A 264 6.34 17.92 -3.35
N ILE A 265 7.14 17.05 -2.77
CA ILE A 265 7.96 17.41 -1.59
C ILE A 265 8.99 18.48 -1.97
N GLU A 266 9.61 18.35 -3.14
CA GLU A 266 10.57 19.34 -3.65
C GLU A 266 9.95 20.73 -3.76
N ALA A 267 8.76 20.84 -4.37
CA ALA A 267 8.03 22.09 -4.48
C ALA A 267 7.68 22.70 -3.10
N ILE A 268 7.30 21.87 -2.13
CA ILE A 268 7.04 22.31 -0.77
C ILE A 268 8.35 22.79 -0.11
N THR A 269 9.43 22.03 -0.29
CA THR A 269 10.75 22.34 0.30
C THR A 269 11.28 23.68 -0.22
N GLU A 270 11.06 24.00 -1.48
CA GLU A 270 11.46 25.28 -2.08
C GLU A 270 10.79 26.46 -1.39
N HIS A 271 9.48 26.38 -1.16
CA HIS A 271 8.76 27.44 -0.42
C HIS A 271 9.16 27.53 1.05
N VAL A 272 9.51 26.40 1.69
CA VAL A 272 10.06 26.41 3.06
C VAL A 272 11.46 27.07 3.08
N ARG A 273 12.28 26.86 2.05
CA ARG A 273 13.58 27.56 1.89
C ARG A 273 13.42 29.06 1.69
N GLU A 274 12.33 29.49 1.06
CA GLU A 274 11.94 30.92 0.94
C GLU A 274 11.49 31.53 2.28
N GLY A 275 11.43 30.75 3.36
CA GLY A 275 11.02 31.22 4.69
C GLY A 275 9.54 31.11 4.99
N LYS A 276 8.74 30.51 4.11
CA LYS A 276 7.32 30.24 4.38
C LYS A 276 7.17 29.13 5.41
N HIS A 277 6.20 29.26 6.33
CA HIS A 277 5.87 28.16 7.24
C HIS A 277 5.25 26.99 6.48
N PHE A 278 5.34 25.79 7.04
CA PHE A 278 4.98 24.52 6.39
C PHE A 278 3.59 24.53 5.74
N GLY A 279 2.57 25.01 6.46
CA GLY A 279 1.20 25.02 5.95
C GLY A 279 1.02 25.96 4.75
N LEU A 280 1.69 27.13 4.73
CA LEU A 280 1.67 28.04 3.61
C LEU A 280 2.44 27.45 2.41
N ALA A 281 3.58 26.80 2.67
CA ALA A 281 4.34 26.10 1.66
C ALA A 281 3.53 24.98 0.96
N LEU A 282 2.72 24.24 1.73
CA LEU A 282 1.78 23.25 1.18
C LEU A 282 0.72 23.87 0.25
N LYS A 283 0.20 25.03 0.62
CA LYS A 283 -0.80 25.74 -0.18
C LYS A 283 -0.22 26.33 -1.46
N ASP A 284 0.95 26.95 -1.36
CA ASP A 284 1.58 27.68 -2.45
C ASP A 284 2.31 26.78 -3.45
N CYS A 285 2.61 25.50 -3.11
CA CYS A 285 3.30 24.56 -4.01
C CYS A 285 2.50 24.21 -5.28
N GLY A 286 1.20 24.53 -5.35
CA GLY A 286 0.38 24.39 -6.55
C GLY A 286 -0.01 22.97 -6.93
N TYR A 287 0.25 21.97 -6.07
CA TYR A 287 -0.08 20.56 -6.33
C TYR A 287 -1.37 20.07 -5.68
N ASP A 288 -2.05 20.92 -4.88
CA ASP A 288 -3.20 20.49 -4.06
C ASP A 288 -2.88 19.21 -3.28
N PHE A 289 -1.70 19.17 -2.66
CA PHE A 289 -1.20 18.02 -1.95
C PHE A 289 -1.01 18.34 -0.46
N PRO A 290 -1.43 17.46 0.44
CA PRO A 290 -2.08 16.16 0.25
C PRO A 290 -3.51 16.27 -0.30
N SER A 291 -4.20 17.37 -0.06
CA SER A 291 -5.42 17.83 -0.72
C SER A 291 -5.54 19.34 -0.57
N GLN A 292 -6.37 19.98 -1.37
CA GLN A 292 -6.64 21.41 -1.28
C GLN A 292 -7.22 21.79 0.10
N GLU A 293 -8.11 20.96 0.64
CA GLU A 293 -8.69 21.16 1.97
C GLU A 293 -7.64 21.07 3.07
N ALA A 294 -6.77 20.05 3.02
CA ALA A 294 -5.68 19.89 3.98
C ALA A 294 -4.68 21.05 3.90
N ALA A 295 -4.28 21.46 2.70
CA ALA A 295 -3.36 22.58 2.50
C ALA A 295 -3.94 23.88 3.05
N ASN A 296 -5.22 24.16 2.77
CA ASN A 296 -5.93 25.33 3.30
C ASN A 296 -6.00 25.30 4.83
N PHE A 297 -6.40 24.17 5.43
CA PHE A 297 -6.46 24.04 6.89
C PHE A 297 -5.08 24.24 7.55
N LEU A 298 -4.07 23.56 7.05
CA LEU A 298 -2.71 23.64 7.59
C LEU A 298 -2.09 25.03 7.37
N SER A 299 -2.50 25.77 6.34
CA SER A 299 -2.02 27.14 6.10
C SER A 299 -2.50 28.16 7.15
N LEU A 300 -3.54 27.83 7.91
CA LEU A 300 -4.06 28.66 9.00
C LEU A 300 -3.26 28.48 10.30
N LEU A 301 -2.45 27.41 10.40
CA LEU A 301 -1.69 27.11 11.58
C LEU A 301 -0.43 27.98 11.64
N GLN A 302 -0.36 28.84 12.65
CA GLN A 302 0.77 29.72 12.93
C GLN A 302 1.13 29.62 14.43
N GLY A 303 2.42 29.66 14.74
CA GLY A 303 2.91 29.65 16.13
C GLY A 303 3.53 28.32 16.55
N ASP A 304 3.92 28.22 17.82
CA ASP A 304 4.54 27.02 18.40
C ASP A 304 3.51 25.92 18.65
N GLY A 305 3.90 24.66 18.52
CA GLY A 305 3.04 23.48 18.78
C GLY A 305 2.20 22.99 17.63
N TYR A 306 2.40 23.53 16.41
CA TYR A 306 1.69 23.04 15.21
C TYR A 306 2.02 21.59 14.84
N ASP A 307 3.12 21.04 15.33
CA ASP A 307 3.57 19.66 15.08
C ASP A 307 2.55 18.63 15.56
N GLU A 308 1.99 18.84 16.75
CA GLU A 308 0.95 17.97 17.31
C GLU A 308 -0.33 18.05 16.49
N ILE A 309 -0.66 19.24 15.99
CA ILE A 309 -1.83 19.44 15.13
C ILE A 309 -1.63 18.73 13.81
N ILE A 310 -0.44 18.78 13.20
CA ILE A 310 -0.13 18.06 11.95
C ILE A 310 -0.30 16.54 12.13
N ILE A 311 0.22 15.97 13.21
CA ILE A 311 0.05 14.53 13.47
C ILE A 311 -1.41 14.16 13.69
N ASN A 312 -2.13 14.91 14.52
CA ASN A 312 -3.53 14.65 14.81
C ASN A 312 -4.39 14.81 13.54
N TYR A 313 -4.04 15.78 12.69
CA TYR A 313 -4.67 15.95 11.38
C TYR A 313 -4.33 14.79 10.45
N GLY A 314 -3.08 14.37 10.38
CA GLY A 314 -2.63 13.22 9.58
C GLY A 314 -3.32 11.91 9.98
N GLN A 315 -3.49 11.67 11.27
CA GLN A 315 -4.23 10.51 11.78
C GLN A 315 -5.71 10.55 11.37
N ARG A 316 -6.39 11.69 11.57
CA ARG A 316 -7.78 11.88 11.13
C ARG A 316 -7.92 11.74 9.62
N TRP A 317 -6.98 12.30 8.85
CA TRP A 317 -6.96 12.18 7.40
C TRP A 317 -6.80 10.72 6.95
N LEU A 318 -5.94 9.96 7.63
CA LEU A 318 -5.80 8.53 7.38
C LEU A 318 -7.11 7.78 7.62
N GLU A 319 -7.79 8.03 8.75
CA GLU A 319 -9.08 7.40 9.06
C GLU A 319 -10.11 7.72 7.97
N GLN A 320 -10.26 8.98 7.60
CA GLN A 320 -11.16 9.40 6.54
C GLN A 320 -10.79 8.79 5.18
N THR A 321 -9.50 8.68 4.88
CA THR A 321 -9.02 8.04 3.65
C THR A 321 -9.36 6.56 3.62
N LEU A 322 -9.13 5.84 4.71
CA LEU A 322 -9.49 4.43 4.84
C LEU A 322 -11.01 4.22 4.71
N GLU A 323 -11.81 5.12 5.29
CA GLU A 323 -13.26 5.09 5.17
C GLU A 323 -13.73 5.35 3.73
N ARG A 324 -13.13 6.34 3.04
CA ARG A 324 -13.41 6.59 1.61
C ARG A 324 -13.06 5.37 0.75
N VAL A 325 -11.91 4.75 0.98
CA VAL A 325 -11.49 3.52 0.28
C VAL A 325 -12.46 2.38 0.55
N ALA A 326 -12.89 2.19 1.80
CA ALA A 326 -13.86 1.17 2.17
C ALA A 326 -15.23 1.41 1.50
N LYS A 327 -15.73 2.65 1.48
CA LYS A 327 -16.98 3.00 0.78
C LYS A 327 -16.89 2.70 -0.73
N ARG A 328 -15.78 3.06 -1.37
CA ARG A 328 -15.53 2.73 -2.80
C ARG A 328 -15.48 1.22 -3.03
N ALA A 329 -14.85 0.46 -2.12
CA ALA A 329 -14.83 -1.00 -2.21
C ALA A 329 -16.24 -1.62 -2.12
N VAL A 330 -17.12 -1.07 -1.28
CA VAL A 330 -18.54 -1.50 -1.20
C VAL A 330 -19.27 -1.26 -2.51
N VAL A 331 -19.10 -0.10 -3.14
CA VAL A 331 -19.71 0.21 -4.45
C VAL A 331 -19.20 -0.75 -5.53
N ILE A 332 -17.88 -0.97 -5.62
CA ILE A 332 -17.30 -1.91 -6.58
C ILE A 332 -17.88 -3.32 -6.36
N ARG A 333 -17.93 -3.77 -5.11
CA ARG A 333 -18.53 -5.07 -4.75
C ARG A 333 -20.00 -5.15 -5.21
N GLY A 334 -20.78 -4.11 -4.95
CA GLY A 334 -22.19 -4.05 -5.38
C GLY A 334 -22.34 -4.15 -6.90
N LEU A 335 -21.52 -3.45 -7.67
CA LEU A 335 -21.48 -3.54 -9.13
C LEU A 335 -21.10 -4.94 -9.62
N MET A 336 -20.13 -5.60 -8.97
CA MET A 336 -19.73 -6.97 -9.31
C MET A 336 -20.86 -7.97 -9.00
N PHE A 337 -21.55 -7.82 -7.88
CA PHE A 337 -22.74 -8.64 -7.59
C PHE A 337 -23.87 -8.43 -8.60
N LEU A 338 -24.13 -7.19 -8.99
CA LEU A 338 -25.12 -6.90 -10.04
C LEU A 338 -24.71 -7.56 -11.38
N ALA A 339 -23.46 -7.43 -11.77
CA ALA A 339 -22.95 -8.08 -12.98
C ALA A 339 -23.06 -9.61 -12.90
N MET A 340 -22.81 -10.21 -11.74
CA MET A 340 -23.01 -11.65 -11.53
C MET A 340 -24.47 -12.06 -11.66
N ILE A 341 -25.41 -11.29 -11.11
CA ILE A 341 -26.84 -11.57 -11.24
C ILE A 341 -27.28 -11.46 -12.70
N LEU A 342 -26.84 -10.42 -13.43
CA LEU A 342 -27.12 -10.26 -14.85
C LEU A 342 -26.58 -11.42 -15.69
N MET A 343 -25.39 -11.92 -15.34
CA MET A 343 -24.80 -13.08 -16.00
C MET A 343 -25.62 -14.36 -15.74
N LEU A 344 -26.07 -14.59 -14.49
CA LEU A 344 -26.93 -15.73 -14.16
C LEU A 344 -28.27 -15.63 -14.90
N LEU A 345 -28.85 -14.42 -14.97
CA LEU A 345 -30.08 -14.19 -15.73
C LEU A 345 -29.86 -14.50 -17.24
N LEU A 346 -28.75 -14.07 -17.81
CA LEU A 346 -28.39 -14.39 -19.19
C LEU A 346 -28.32 -15.90 -19.40
N LEU A 347 -27.69 -16.64 -18.50
CA LEU A 347 -27.61 -18.11 -18.62
C LEU A 347 -29.01 -18.76 -18.53
N VAL A 348 -29.91 -18.28 -17.68
CA VAL A 348 -31.30 -18.75 -17.62
C VAL A 348 -32.02 -18.48 -18.95
N LEU A 349 -31.87 -17.29 -19.52
CA LEU A 349 -32.48 -16.97 -20.82
C LEU A 349 -31.91 -17.85 -21.94
N VAL A 350 -30.61 -18.15 -21.92
CA VAL A 350 -29.99 -19.09 -22.86
C VAL A 350 -30.61 -20.48 -22.77
N VAL A 351 -30.84 -20.99 -21.54
CA VAL A 351 -31.52 -22.29 -21.34
C VAL A 351 -32.95 -22.26 -21.89
N MET A 352 -33.65 -21.13 -21.73
CA MET A 352 -35.00 -20.98 -22.30
C MET A 352 -34.96 -20.99 -23.85
N ASP A 353 -33.99 -20.29 -24.46
CA ASP A 353 -33.82 -20.28 -25.91
C ASP A 353 -33.48 -21.69 -26.45
N ILE A 354 -32.62 -22.45 -25.76
CA ILE A 354 -32.31 -23.84 -26.10
C ILE A 354 -33.55 -24.73 -26.04
N ASN A 355 -34.37 -24.60 -25.01
CA ASN A 355 -35.62 -25.36 -24.90
C ASN A 355 -36.61 -25.02 -26.03
N ALA A 356 -36.67 -23.76 -26.42
CA ALA A 356 -37.50 -23.33 -27.53
C ALA A 356 -37.00 -23.92 -28.90
N LEU A 357 -35.70 -23.98 -29.09
CA LEU A 357 -35.09 -24.63 -30.28
C LEU A 357 -35.41 -26.14 -30.32
N ASN A 358 -35.27 -26.85 -29.21
CA ASN A 358 -35.58 -28.28 -29.10
C ASN A 358 -37.06 -28.58 -29.35
N SER A 359 -37.95 -27.71 -28.90
CA SER A 359 -39.40 -27.90 -29.17
C SER A 359 -39.77 -27.62 -30.61
N SER A 360 -39.08 -26.75 -31.29
CA SER A 360 -39.30 -26.49 -32.74
C SER A 360 -38.70 -27.54 -33.65
N SER A 361 -37.59 -28.19 -33.25
CA SER A 361 -36.93 -29.27 -34.01
C SER A 361 -37.57 -30.65 -33.83
N GLY A 362 -38.35 -30.86 -32.78
CA GLY A 362 -39.12 -32.11 -32.51
C GLY A 362 -40.51 -32.15 -33.14
N ALA A 363 -40.91 -31.14 -33.88
CA ALA A 363 -42.21 -31.01 -34.53
C ALA A 363 -42.23 -31.42 -36.03
N PHE A 364 -41.18 -32.14 -36.49
CA PHE A 364 -41.13 -32.71 -37.83
C PHE A 364 -41.01 -34.23 -37.81
#